data_9b5abeea3317f1a7b9fe114e1f66e91d
#
_entry.id   9b5abeea3317f1a7b9fe114e1f66e91d
#
_cell.length_a   1.000
_cell.length_b   1.000
_cell.length_c   1.000
_cell.angle_alpha   90.00
_cell.angle_beta   90.00
_cell.angle_gamma   90.00
#
_symmetry.space_group_name_H-M   'P 1'
#
loop_
_entity.id
_entity.type
_entity.pdbx_description
1 polymer ?
#
loop_
_entity_poly.entity_id
_entity_poly.type
_entity_poly.pdbx_seq_one_letter_code
_entity_poly.pdbx_strand_id
1 'polypeptide(L)'
;MLRRAVLLASLGAAAVLAGCASMQPPQGIAAVSPFDLARYEGRWYELARLDHSFERGMMDVSATYQRQSDGSVRVVNRGFDVAKNQWRQ
;
A
#
# COMPACT_ATOMS: atom_id res chain seq x y z
N MET A 1 -3.74 -21.69 37.28
CA MET A 1 -3.73 -21.94 35.84
C MET A 1 -4.43 -20.84 35.03
N LEU A 2 -5.65 -20.45 35.38
CA LEU A 2 -6.39 -19.39 34.66
C LEU A 2 -5.65 -18.03 34.63
N ARG A 3 -4.99 -17.62 35.71
CA ARG A 3 -4.24 -16.35 35.76
C ARG A 3 -3.06 -16.31 34.80
N ARG A 4 -2.37 -17.43 34.58
CA ARG A 4 -1.23 -17.49 33.63
C ARG A 4 -1.69 -17.42 32.19
N ALA A 5 -2.80 -18.06 31.84
CA ALA A 5 -3.37 -18.00 30.50
C ALA A 5 -3.85 -16.59 30.14
N VAL A 6 -4.47 -15.88 31.07
CA VAL A 6 -4.92 -14.48 30.87
C VAL A 6 -3.75 -13.54 30.66
N LEU A 7 -2.65 -13.69 31.42
CA LEU A 7 -1.45 -12.87 31.27
C LEU A 7 -0.78 -13.09 29.91
N LEU A 8 -0.69 -14.31 29.42
CA LEU A 8 -0.12 -14.63 28.10
C LEU A 8 -0.94 -14.04 26.95
N ALA A 9 -2.27 -14.11 27.05
CA ALA A 9 -3.16 -13.52 26.06
C ALA A 9 -3.04 -11.98 26.02
N SER A 10 -2.91 -11.32 27.17
CA SER A 10 -2.73 -9.86 27.26
C SER A 10 -1.41 -9.41 26.66
N LEU A 11 -0.31 -10.15 26.87
CA LEU A 11 0.99 -9.86 26.28
C LEU A 11 0.98 -10.01 24.77
N GLY A 12 0.30 -11.02 24.21
CA GLY A 12 0.13 -11.22 22.78
C GLY A 12 -0.63 -10.08 22.13
N ALA A 13 -1.72 -9.61 22.71
CA ALA A 13 -2.50 -8.48 22.22
C ALA A 13 -1.69 -7.17 22.23
N ALA A 14 -0.91 -6.92 23.29
CA ALA A 14 -0.04 -5.74 23.38
C ALA A 14 1.05 -5.75 22.30
N ALA A 15 1.63 -6.91 21.98
CA ALA A 15 2.65 -7.03 20.93
C ALA A 15 2.07 -6.73 19.53
N VAL A 16 0.85 -7.17 19.22
CA VAL A 16 0.16 -6.87 17.95
C VAL A 16 -0.14 -5.39 17.82
N LEU A 17 -0.63 -4.73 18.88
CA LEU A 17 -0.90 -3.30 18.88
C LEU A 17 0.40 -2.48 18.72
N ALA A 18 1.49 -2.87 19.37
CA ALA A 18 2.78 -2.22 19.21
C ALA A 18 3.33 -2.36 17.78
N GLY A 19 3.16 -3.54 17.15
CA GLY A 19 3.52 -3.76 15.76
C GLY A 19 2.77 -2.86 14.79
N CYS A 20 1.46 -2.67 14.97
CA CYS A 20 0.66 -1.74 14.17
C CYS A 20 1.08 -0.28 14.41
N ALA A 21 1.38 0.10 15.66
CA ALA A 21 1.83 1.45 16.00
C ALA A 21 3.19 1.81 15.40
N SER A 22 4.06 0.83 15.10
CA SER A 22 5.38 1.05 14.49
C SER A 22 5.32 1.31 12.99
N MET A 23 4.16 1.13 12.33
CA MET A 23 3.96 1.40 10.90
C MET A 23 3.66 2.87 10.63
N GLN A 24 4.41 3.76 11.22
CA GLN A 24 4.29 5.20 11.00
C GLN A 24 5.21 5.65 9.86
N PRO A 25 4.88 6.75 9.17
CA PRO A 25 5.77 7.29 8.15
C PRO A 25 7.13 7.67 8.75
N PRO A 26 8.20 7.64 7.94
CA PRO A 26 9.52 8.06 8.40
C PRO A 26 9.49 9.46 9.00
N GLN A 27 10.37 9.69 9.99
CA GLN A 27 10.49 10.98 10.64
C GLN A 27 10.87 12.07 9.62
N GLY A 28 10.24 13.23 9.70
CA GLY A 28 10.47 14.34 8.79
C GLY A 28 9.65 14.29 7.52
N ILE A 29 8.81 13.27 7.35
CA ILE A 29 7.88 13.13 6.21
C ILE A 29 6.45 13.17 6.75
N ALA A 30 5.63 14.01 6.15
CA ALA A 30 4.21 14.09 6.49
C ALA A 30 3.35 13.79 5.25
N ALA A 31 2.18 13.20 5.47
CA ALA A 31 1.21 13.02 4.40
C ALA A 31 0.70 14.38 3.90
N VAL A 32 0.38 14.43 2.61
CA VAL A 32 -0.19 15.63 1.98
C VAL A 32 -1.50 16.00 2.69
N SER A 33 -1.61 17.28 3.06
CA SER A 33 -2.83 17.80 3.68
C SER A 33 -3.04 19.28 3.27
N PRO A 34 -4.24 19.66 2.80
CA PRO A 34 -5.35 18.78 2.43
C PRO A 34 -5.04 17.94 1.18
N PHE A 35 -5.62 16.75 1.11
CA PHE A 35 -5.50 15.89 -0.07
C PHE A 35 -6.66 16.17 -1.03
N ASP A 36 -6.35 16.47 -2.26
CA ASP A 36 -7.33 16.73 -3.32
C ASP A 36 -7.38 15.54 -4.29
N LEU A 37 -8.39 14.69 -4.12
CA LEU A 37 -8.58 13.50 -4.95
C LEU A 37 -8.78 13.84 -6.43
N ALA A 38 -9.45 14.94 -6.75
CA ALA A 38 -9.67 15.34 -8.13
C ALA A 38 -8.37 15.61 -8.88
N ARG A 39 -7.36 16.12 -8.19
CA ARG A 39 -6.02 16.32 -8.76
C ARG A 39 -5.21 15.02 -8.84
N TYR A 40 -5.61 14.01 -8.10
CA TYR A 40 -4.93 12.71 -8.07
C TYR A 40 -5.51 11.73 -9.08
N GLU A 41 -6.69 11.95 -9.58
CA GLU A 41 -7.30 11.09 -10.59
C GLU A 41 -6.48 11.05 -11.88
N GLY A 42 -6.63 9.98 -12.65
CA GLY A 42 -5.95 9.79 -13.91
C GLY A 42 -4.83 8.77 -13.83
N ARG A 43 -3.97 8.79 -14.81
CA ARG A 43 -2.87 7.83 -14.94
C ARG A 43 -1.57 8.40 -14.40
N TRP A 44 -0.95 7.63 -13.54
CA TRP A 44 0.35 7.94 -12.95
C TRP A 44 1.37 6.91 -13.41
N TYR A 45 2.52 7.36 -13.84
CA TYR A 45 3.63 6.49 -14.23
C TYR A 45 4.64 6.41 -13.11
N GLU A 46 5.09 5.19 -12.83
CA GLU A 46 6.14 4.96 -11.85
C GLU A 46 7.49 5.37 -12.45
N LEU A 47 8.20 6.26 -11.76
CA LEU A 47 9.54 6.69 -12.16
C LEU A 47 10.63 5.91 -11.42
N ALA A 48 10.36 5.51 -10.18
CA ALA A 48 11.29 4.76 -9.35
C ALA A 48 10.54 4.03 -8.25
N ARG A 49 11.09 2.91 -7.81
CA ARG A 49 10.57 2.13 -6.68
C ARG A 49 11.68 1.36 -5.99
N LEU A 50 11.43 0.98 -4.74
CA LEU A 50 12.14 -0.12 -4.13
C LEU A 50 11.59 -1.42 -4.69
N ASP A 51 12.48 -2.34 -5.09
CA ASP A 51 12.04 -3.61 -5.68
C ASP A 51 11.28 -4.45 -4.65
N HIS A 52 10.15 -5.00 -5.05
CA HIS A 52 9.35 -5.91 -4.24
C HIS A 52 8.69 -6.97 -5.13
N SER A 53 8.29 -8.09 -4.52
CA SER A 53 7.84 -9.28 -5.25
C SER A 53 6.66 -9.03 -6.18
N PHE A 54 5.76 -8.11 -5.83
CA PHE A 54 4.55 -7.81 -6.59
C PHE A 54 4.84 -7.22 -7.97
N GLU A 55 5.86 -6.35 -8.08
CA GLU A 55 6.21 -5.66 -9.32
C GLU A 55 7.54 -6.11 -9.91
N ARG A 56 8.19 -7.09 -9.28
CA ARG A 56 9.50 -7.57 -9.73
C ARG A 56 9.45 -8.09 -11.17
N GLY A 57 10.40 -7.61 -11.99
CA GLY A 57 10.46 -7.96 -13.40
C GLY A 57 9.50 -7.19 -14.29
N MET A 58 8.79 -6.21 -13.76
CA MET A 58 7.93 -5.33 -14.55
C MET A 58 8.60 -4.01 -14.90
N MET A 59 8.26 -3.49 -16.07
CA MET A 59 8.65 -2.15 -16.51
C MET A 59 7.40 -1.40 -17.01
N ASP A 60 7.55 -0.10 -17.24
CA ASP A 60 6.45 0.78 -17.67
C ASP A 60 5.22 0.65 -16.78
N VAL A 61 5.44 0.60 -15.46
CA VAL A 61 4.37 0.45 -14.48
C VAL A 61 3.58 1.74 -14.38
N SER A 62 2.27 1.61 -14.40
CA SER A 62 1.33 2.71 -14.22
C SER A 62 0.21 2.33 -13.26
N ALA A 63 -0.37 3.34 -12.63
CA ALA A 63 -1.58 3.22 -11.83
C ALA A 63 -2.59 4.25 -12.31
N THR A 64 -3.80 3.82 -12.58
CA THR A 64 -4.89 4.71 -12.97
C THR A 64 -5.91 4.75 -11.85
N TYR A 65 -6.21 5.97 -11.38
CA TYR A 65 -7.13 6.23 -10.27
C TYR A 65 -8.41 6.86 -10.83
N GLN A 66 -9.55 6.28 -10.51
CA GLN A 66 -10.84 6.75 -10.97
C GLN A 66 -11.84 6.77 -9.81
N ARG A 67 -12.38 7.97 -9.53
CA ARG A 67 -13.43 8.13 -8.53
C ARG A 67 -14.71 7.44 -9.02
N GLN A 68 -15.33 6.67 -8.14
CA GLN A 68 -16.60 6.02 -8.38
C GLN A 68 -17.75 6.87 -7.86
N SER A 69 -18.97 6.60 -8.34
CA SER A 69 -20.18 7.32 -7.91
C SER A 69 -20.50 7.11 -6.42
N ASP A 70 -20.05 6.01 -5.81
CA ASP A 70 -20.25 5.72 -4.40
C ASP A 70 -19.19 6.36 -3.47
N GLY A 71 -18.25 7.13 -4.04
CA GLY A 71 -17.16 7.77 -3.31
C GLY A 71 -15.90 6.90 -3.19
N SER A 72 -15.93 5.65 -3.59
CA SER A 72 -14.73 4.82 -3.65
C SER A 72 -13.82 5.22 -4.81
N VAL A 73 -12.58 4.72 -4.81
CA VAL A 73 -11.63 4.95 -5.88
C VAL A 73 -11.24 3.61 -6.49
N ARG A 74 -11.49 3.47 -7.79
CA ARG A 74 -10.99 2.32 -8.55
C ARG A 74 -9.54 2.57 -8.91
N VAL A 75 -8.68 1.58 -8.63
CA VAL A 75 -7.26 1.62 -8.98
C VAL A 75 -6.97 0.49 -9.94
N VAL A 76 -6.40 0.82 -11.09
CA VAL A 76 -5.95 -0.16 -12.07
C VAL A 76 -4.45 -0.04 -12.20
N ASN A 77 -3.73 -1.07 -11.78
CA ASN A 77 -2.29 -1.17 -11.93
C ASN A 77 -1.97 -1.94 -13.21
N ARG A 78 -1.00 -1.45 -13.97
CA ARG A 78 -0.56 -2.08 -15.23
C ARG A 78 0.94 -2.05 -15.32
N GLY A 79 1.55 -3.12 -15.80
CA GLY A 79 2.98 -3.21 -16.02
C GLY A 79 3.30 -4.20 -17.13
N PHE A 80 4.46 -4.02 -17.76
CA PHE A 80 4.95 -4.94 -18.77
C PHE A 80 5.85 -5.99 -18.12
N ASP A 81 5.47 -7.26 -18.23
CA ASP A 81 6.26 -8.38 -17.72
C ASP A 81 7.32 -8.74 -18.76
N VAL A 82 8.57 -8.39 -18.48
CA VAL A 82 9.68 -8.59 -19.41
C VAL A 82 9.93 -10.06 -19.69
N ALA A 83 9.87 -10.91 -18.67
CA ALA A 83 10.13 -12.34 -18.83
C ALA A 83 9.09 -13.03 -19.69
N LYS A 84 7.82 -12.64 -19.57
CA LYS A 84 6.71 -13.22 -20.34
C LYS A 84 6.39 -12.46 -21.61
N ASN A 85 7.02 -11.30 -21.83
CA ASN A 85 6.79 -10.43 -22.98
C ASN A 85 5.30 -10.07 -23.14
N GLN A 86 4.64 -9.70 -22.05
CA GLN A 86 3.22 -9.36 -22.05
C GLN A 86 2.86 -8.34 -20.98
N TRP A 87 1.80 -7.58 -21.25
CA TRP A 87 1.21 -6.68 -20.28
C TRP A 87 0.41 -7.45 -19.23
N ARG A 88 0.54 -7.00 -18.00
CA ARG A 88 -0.25 -7.49 -16.86
C ARG A 88 -1.04 -6.34 -16.25
N GLN A 89 -2.23 -6.69 -15.82
CA GLN A 89 -3.14 -5.72 -15.22
C GLN A 89 -3.79 -6.29 -13.95
#